data_9e8d5ef7ae6898864078179789f6f682
#
_entry.id   9e8d5ef7ae6898864078179789f6f682
#
_cell.length_a   1.000
_cell.length_b   1.000
_cell.length_c   1.000
_cell.angle_alpha   90.00
_cell.angle_beta   90.00
_cell.angle_gamma   90.00
#
_symmetry.space_group_name_H-M   'P 1'
#
loop_
_entity.id
_entity.type
_entity.pdbx_description
1 polymer ?
#
loop_
_entity_poly.entity_id
_entity_poly.type
_entity_poly.pdbx_seq_one_letter_code
_entity_poly.pdbx_strand_id
1 'polypeptide(L)'
;MERIGAVLIDIDGVLTVSWEPLPGAVEAMEALRAAEVPLALVTNTTSRTRAAIARRLADSGFPVGPDDILTAPAVTAAHLRERHPGARCLLINTGDVRGDLSGVPLVEEEDGEGAVPDVVVLGGAGAAFTYAALNRAFHLVQQGAVLVAMHRNLYWRTADGLDLDSGAFLLGLERAARTEAVVTGKPSGAFFAAALAHLGADPARTLMVGDDIETDVLAAQHHGITGVLVRTGKYRPETHAAAEGAPDHVVDSFADIPALLDLSGS
;
A
#
# COMPACT_ATOMS: atom_id res chain seq x y z
N MET A 1 10.38 -1.18 -26.42
CA MET A 1 10.13 -1.67 -25.04
C MET A 1 10.25 -3.19 -25.05
N GLU A 2 10.91 -3.80 -24.05
CA GLU A 2 10.74 -5.23 -23.85
C GLU A 2 9.25 -5.52 -23.59
N ARG A 3 8.77 -6.68 -24.04
CA ARG A 3 7.35 -7.04 -23.88
C ARG A 3 7.02 -7.10 -22.38
N ILE A 4 6.10 -6.26 -21.92
CA ILE A 4 5.64 -6.25 -20.54
C ILE A 4 5.08 -7.63 -20.18
N GLY A 5 5.50 -8.14 -19.02
CA GLY A 5 5.15 -9.47 -18.53
C GLY A 5 4.24 -9.45 -17.31
N ALA A 6 4.09 -8.31 -16.62
CA ALA A 6 3.24 -8.19 -15.44
C ALA A 6 2.83 -6.73 -15.19
N VAL A 7 1.73 -6.53 -14.44
CA VAL A 7 1.24 -5.20 -14.07
C VAL A 7 0.92 -5.13 -12.58
N LEU A 8 1.50 -4.18 -11.88
CA LEU A 8 1.12 -3.75 -10.54
C LEU A 8 0.18 -2.55 -10.67
N ILE A 9 -0.94 -2.57 -9.96
CA ILE A 9 -2.01 -1.58 -10.13
C ILE A 9 -2.41 -1.05 -8.76
N ASP A 10 -2.27 0.26 -8.54
CA ASP A 10 -2.86 0.87 -7.35
C ASP A 10 -4.40 0.84 -7.45
N ILE A 11 -5.07 0.90 -6.31
CA ILE A 11 -6.54 0.81 -6.22
C ILE A 11 -7.18 2.19 -6.16
N ASP A 12 -6.83 2.95 -5.11
CA ASP A 12 -7.47 4.23 -4.81
C ASP A 12 -6.96 5.32 -5.76
N GLY A 13 -7.84 5.89 -6.57
CA GLY A 13 -7.48 6.89 -7.58
C GLY A 13 -7.10 6.32 -8.94
N VAL A 14 -6.91 4.99 -9.05
CA VAL A 14 -6.58 4.30 -10.31
C VAL A 14 -7.77 3.46 -10.80
N LEU A 15 -8.28 2.58 -9.97
CA LEU A 15 -9.46 1.74 -10.28
C LEU A 15 -10.75 2.38 -9.78
N THR A 16 -10.70 2.95 -8.58
CA THR A 16 -11.86 3.52 -7.90
C THR A 16 -11.53 4.87 -7.24
N VAL A 17 -12.56 5.69 -7.05
CA VAL A 17 -12.55 6.82 -6.11
C VAL A 17 -13.73 6.62 -5.16
N SER A 18 -13.47 6.61 -3.85
CA SER A 18 -14.50 6.30 -2.83
C SER A 18 -15.25 4.99 -3.10
N TRP A 19 -14.56 3.98 -3.64
CA TRP A 19 -15.07 2.66 -4.04
C TRP A 19 -16.02 2.66 -5.25
N GLU A 20 -16.23 3.79 -5.90
CA GLU A 20 -16.94 3.86 -7.17
C GLU A 20 -15.93 3.66 -8.32
N PRO A 21 -16.20 2.73 -9.28
CA PRO A 21 -15.31 2.50 -10.40
C PRO A 21 -15.08 3.76 -11.24
N LEU A 22 -13.85 3.98 -11.63
CA LEU A 22 -13.55 4.99 -12.63
C LEU A 22 -14.02 4.55 -14.03
N PRO A 23 -14.43 5.47 -14.88
CA PRO A 23 -14.91 5.13 -16.22
C PRO A 23 -13.90 4.28 -17.02
N GLY A 24 -14.36 3.16 -17.56
CA GLY A 24 -13.55 2.23 -18.36
C GLY A 24 -12.57 1.36 -17.55
N ALA A 25 -12.53 1.49 -16.20
CA ALA A 25 -11.58 0.73 -15.39
C ALA A 25 -11.93 -0.76 -15.31
N VAL A 26 -13.21 -1.10 -15.26
CA VAL A 26 -13.66 -2.49 -15.24
C VAL A 26 -13.34 -3.18 -16.57
N GLU A 27 -13.68 -2.54 -17.69
CA GLU A 27 -13.41 -3.03 -19.03
C GLU A 27 -11.91 -3.20 -19.30
N ALA A 28 -11.07 -2.26 -18.82
CA ALA A 28 -9.62 -2.36 -18.92
C ALA A 28 -9.09 -3.56 -18.11
N MET A 29 -9.62 -3.80 -16.91
CA MET A 29 -9.26 -4.96 -16.10
C MET A 29 -9.66 -6.27 -16.78
N GLU A 30 -10.86 -6.33 -17.36
CA GLU A 30 -11.33 -7.49 -18.13
C GLU A 30 -10.42 -7.76 -19.33
N ALA A 31 -9.99 -6.72 -20.05
CA ALA A 31 -9.07 -6.86 -21.18
C ALA A 31 -7.69 -7.41 -20.74
N LEU A 32 -7.14 -6.94 -19.61
CA LEU A 32 -5.91 -7.50 -19.04
C LEU A 32 -6.07 -8.99 -18.66
N ARG A 33 -7.19 -9.36 -18.05
CA ARG A 33 -7.51 -10.76 -17.71
C ARG A 33 -7.69 -11.64 -18.93
N ALA A 34 -8.39 -11.15 -19.96
CA ALA A 34 -8.60 -11.89 -21.20
C ALA A 34 -7.28 -12.14 -21.96
N ALA A 35 -6.33 -11.21 -21.85
CA ALA A 35 -4.99 -11.35 -22.39
C ALA A 35 -4.03 -12.14 -21.49
N GLU A 36 -4.53 -12.71 -20.38
CA GLU A 36 -3.77 -13.49 -19.39
C GLU A 36 -2.52 -12.74 -18.86
N VAL A 37 -2.59 -11.40 -18.75
CA VAL A 37 -1.51 -10.60 -18.19
C VAL A 37 -1.46 -10.83 -16.67
N PRO A 38 -0.33 -11.33 -16.12
CA PRO A 38 -0.13 -11.42 -14.69
C PRO A 38 -0.28 -10.04 -14.04
N LEU A 39 -1.14 -9.92 -13.05
CA LEU A 39 -1.38 -8.64 -12.38
C LEU A 39 -1.60 -8.79 -10.87
N ALA A 40 -1.22 -7.77 -10.12
CA ALA A 40 -1.56 -7.63 -8.71
C ALA A 40 -2.02 -6.21 -8.40
N LEU A 41 -3.08 -6.13 -7.60
CA LEU A 41 -3.53 -4.87 -7.02
C LEU A 41 -2.68 -4.57 -5.78
N VAL A 42 -2.12 -3.37 -5.72
CA VAL A 42 -1.18 -2.97 -4.66
C VAL A 42 -1.69 -1.73 -3.94
N THR A 43 -1.85 -1.80 -2.61
CA THR A 43 -2.42 -0.67 -1.87
C THR A 43 -1.79 -0.48 -0.49
N ASN A 44 -1.70 0.79 -0.05
CA ASN A 44 -1.35 1.16 1.32
C ASN A 44 -2.56 1.14 2.28
N THR A 45 -3.74 0.72 1.82
CA THR A 45 -4.94 0.66 2.65
C THR A 45 -4.71 -0.20 3.89
N THR A 46 -4.97 0.38 5.06
CA THR A 46 -4.82 -0.24 6.40
C THR A 46 -6.13 -0.32 7.17
N SER A 47 -7.24 0.05 6.55
CA SER A 47 -8.57 0.06 7.19
C SER A 47 -9.37 -1.23 6.96
N ARG A 48 -8.93 -2.10 6.04
CA ARG A 48 -9.65 -3.31 5.60
C ARG A 48 -8.69 -4.43 5.24
N THR A 49 -9.14 -5.67 5.44
CA THR A 49 -8.43 -6.87 4.96
C THR A 49 -8.50 -7.00 3.43
N ARG A 50 -7.56 -7.72 2.82
CA ARG A 50 -7.57 -8.09 1.40
C ARG A 50 -8.91 -8.71 0.97
N ALA A 51 -9.46 -9.60 1.81
CA ALA A 51 -10.75 -10.23 1.53
C ALA A 51 -11.92 -9.23 1.50
N ALA A 52 -11.89 -8.20 2.34
CA ALA A 52 -12.91 -7.15 2.34
C ALA A 52 -12.75 -6.22 1.12
N ILE A 53 -11.51 -5.91 0.74
CA ILE A 53 -11.20 -5.10 -0.45
C ILE A 53 -11.65 -5.86 -1.71
N ALA A 54 -11.28 -7.14 -1.84
CA ALA A 54 -11.66 -7.96 -3.00
C ALA A 54 -13.17 -8.05 -3.18
N ARG A 55 -13.92 -8.29 -2.09
CA ARG A 55 -15.40 -8.29 -2.15
C ARG A 55 -15.94 -6.97 -2.65
N ARG A 56 -15.43 -5.85 -2.12
CA ARG A 56 -15.90 -4.52 -2.51
C ARG A 56 -15.65 -4.24 -3.99
N LEU A 57 -14.47 -4.61 -4.51
CA LEU A 57 -14.13 -4.48 -5.93
C LEU A 57 -14.99 -5.42 -6.80
N ALA A 58 -15.18 -6.67 -6.38
CA ALA A 58 -16.02 -7.62 -7.10
C ALA A 58 -17.48 -7.16 -7.16
N ASP A 59 -18.02 -6.61 -6.07
CA ASP A 59 -19.37 -6.01 -6.03
C ASP A 59 -19.49 -4.81 -7.00
N SER A 60 -18.38 -4.16 -7.31
CA SER A 60 -18.28 -3.06 -8.28
C SER A 60 -17.95 -3.54 -9.70
N GLY A 61 -17.90 -4.84 -9.95
CA GLY A 61 -17.72 -5.45 -11.28
C GLY A 61 -16.29 -5.84 -11.64
N PHE A 62 -15.28 -5.60 -10.78
CA PHE A 62 -13.91 -5.99 -11.09
C PHE A 62 -13.70 -7.51 -10.94
N PRO A 63 -13.09 -8.21 -11.93
CA PRO A 63 -12.80 -9.64 -11.87
C PRO A 63 -11.57 -9.94 -11.02
N VAL A 64 -11.66 -9.73 -9.69
CA VAL A 64 -10.54 -9.84 -8.76
C VAL A 64 -10.91 -10.63 -7.50
N GLY A 65 -9.95 -11.36 -6.96
CA GLY A 65 -10.05 -12.09 -5.70
C GLY A 65 -9.04 -11.61 -4.66
N PRO A 66 -9.10 -12.13 -3.42
CA PRO A 66 -8.16 -11.74 -2.36
C PRO A 66 -6.70 -12.02 -2.69
N ASP A 67 -6.42 -13.04 -3.49
CA ASP A 67 -5.07 -13.43 -3.89
C ASP A 67 -4.47 -12.51 -4.95
N ASP A 68 -5.28 -11.71 -5.61
CA ASP A 68 -4.82 -10.67 -6.54
C ASP A 68 -4.35 -9.40 -5.80
N ILE A 69 -4.55 -9.31 -4.48
CA ILE A 69 -4.35 -8.06 -3.72
C ILE A 69 -3.19 -8.19 -2.74
N LEU A 70 -2.25 -7.25 -2.83
CA LEU A 70 -1.18 -7.07 -1.86
C LEU A 70 -1.40 -5.76 -1.10
N THR A 71 -1.56 -5.85 0.21
CA THR A 71 -1.76 -4.70 1.10
C THR A 71 -0.53 -4.42 1.95
N ALA A 72 -0.36 -3.19 2.41
CA ALA A 72 0.69 -2.86 3.39
C ALA A 72 0.62 -3.74 4.65
N PRO A 73 -0.56 -4.05 5.25
CA PRO A 73 -0.66 -5.02 6.35
C PRO A 73 -0.12 -6.41 6.00
N ALA A 74 -0.41 -6.95 4.82
CA ALA A 74 0.08 -8.26 4.41
C ALA A 74 1.60 -8.30 4.26
N VAL A 75 2.20 -7.26 3.68
CA VAL A 75 3.67 -7.11 3.58
C VAL A 75 4.28 -6.92 4.96
N THR A 76 3.63 -6.14 5.84
CA THR A 76 4.06 -6.00 7.25
C THR A 76 4.10 -7.35 7.96
N ALA A 77 3.06 -8.17 7.78
CA ALA A 77 3.02 -9.50 8.38
C ALA A 77 4.16 -10.40 7.87
N ALA A 78 4.43 -10.37 6.56
CA ALA A 78 5.54 -11.12 5.98
C ALA A 78 6.88 -10.64 6.55
N HIS A 79 7.11 -9.34 6.61
CA HIS A 79 8.30 -8.72 7.21
C HIS A 79 8.48 -9.14 8.68
N LEU A 80 7.43 -9.08 9.48
CA LEU A 80 7.49 -9.43 10.90
C LEU A 80 7.82 -10.92 11.11
N ARG A 81 7.21 -11.83 10.33
CA ARG A 81 7.51 -13.25 10.40
C ARG A 81 8.94 -13.58 10.00
N GLU A 82 9.48 -12.87 9.02
CA GLU A 82 10.85 -13.09 8.53
C GLU A 82 11.90 -12.47 9.44
N ARG A 83 11.72 -11.21 9.85
CA ARG A 83 12.73 -10.43 10.54
C ARG A 83 12.61 -10.45 12.05
N HIS A 84 11.42 -10.72 12.58
CA HIS A 84 11.09 -10.72 14.00
C HIS A 84 10.24 -11.95 14.37
N PRO A 85 10.72 -13.19 14.08
CA PRO A 85 9.93 -14.40 14.27
C PRO A 85 9.54 -14.58 15.73
N GLY A 86 8.22 -14.72 15.98
CA GLY A 86 7.67 -14.88 17.32
C GLY A 86 7.60 -13.62 18.17
N ALA A 87 8.05 -12.48 17.66
CA ALA A 87 7.98 -11.20 18.38
C ALA A 87 6.53 -10.80 18.66
N ARG A 88 6.26 -10.32 19.86
CA ARG A 88 4.96 -9.78 20.27
C ARG A 88 4.83 -8.35 19.77
N CYS A 89 3.75 -8.07 19.07
CA CYS A 89 3.55 -6.80 18.38
C CYS A 89 2.39 -6.01 19.02
N LEU A 90 2.67 -4.75 19.41
CA LEU A 90 1.63 -3.78 19.72
C LEU A 90 1.15 -3.16 18.40
N LEU A 91 -0.08 -3.42 18.01
CA LEU A 91 -0.70 -2.80 16.83
C LEU A 91 -1.47 -1.54 17.22
N ILE A 92 -1.13 -0.40 16.62
CA ILE A 92 -1.92 0.84 16.67
C ILE A 92 -2.43 1.11 15.26
N ASN A 93 -3.69 0.79 15.03
CA ASN A 93 -4.35 0.89 13.71
C ASN A 93 -5.84 1.17 13.87
N THR A 94 -6.38 2.01 13.00
CA THR A 94 -7.83 2.21 12.89
C THR A 94 -8.33 1.40 11.70
N GLY A 95 -9.32 0.55 11.94
CA GLY A 95 -9.84 -0.43 10.99
C GLY A 95 -9.40 -1.85 11.30
N ASP A 96 -9.98 -2.81 10.58
CA ASP A 96 -9.70 -4.24 10.78
C ASP A 96 -8.75 -4.77 9.71
N VAL A 97 -7.54 -5.14 10.12
CA VAL A 97 -6.51 -5.76 9.29
C VAL A 97 -5.98 -7.07 9.89
N ARG A 98 -6.60 -7.57 10.97
CA ARG A 98 -6.12 -8.75 11.70
C ARG A 98 -6.04 -9.98 10.81
N GLY A 99 -6.96 -10.15 9.87
CA GLY A 99 -6.92 -11.25 8.91
C GLY A 99 -5.66 -11.27 8.04
N ASP A 100 -5.14 -10.09 7.68
CA ASP A 100 -3.91 -9.94 6.90
C ASP A 100 -2.63 -10.04 7.76
N LEU A 101 -2.75 -9.89 9.09
CA LEU A 101 -1.66 -10.07 10.06
C LEU A 101 -1.59 -11.50 10.62
N SER A 102 -2.17 -12.49 9.93
CA SER A 102 -2.15 -13.88 10.37
C SER A 102 -0.74 -14.40 10.65
N GLY A 103 -0.57 -15.07 11.79
CA GLY A 103 0.71 -15.59 12.25
C GLY A 103 1.64 -14.56 12.90
N VAL A 104 1.19 -13.32 13.10
CA VAL A 104 1.87 -12.30 13.91
C VAL A 104 1.26 -12.30 15.32
N PRO A 105 2.05 -12.54 16.40
CA PRO A 105 1.55 -12.47 17.77
C PRO A 105 1.21 -11.01 18.13
N LEU A 106 -0.06 -10.66 18.14
CA LEU A 106 -0.51 -9.33 18.57
C LEU A 106 -0.76 -9.34 20.08
N VAL A 107 -0.31 -8.28 20.76
CA VAL A 107 -0.62 -8.06 22.19
C VAL A 107 -2.02 -7.49 22.30
N GLU A 108 -2.87 -8.17 23.05
CA GLU A 108 -4.23 -7.75 23.37
C GLU A 108 -4.27 -6.99 24.70
N GLU A 109 -5.32 -6.19 24.92
CA GLU A 109 -5.50 -5.47 26.19
C GLU A 109 -5.65 -6.43 27.38
N GLU A 110 -6.15 -7.65 27.11
CA GLU A 110 -6.41 -8.71 28.10
C GLU A 110 -5.14 -9.44 28.58
N ASP A 111 -4.01 -9.30 27.85
CA ASP A 111 -2.75 -9.99 28.16
C ASP A 111 -2.07 -9.47 29.45
N GLY A 112 -2.62 -8.42 30.04
CA GLY A 112 -2.16 -7.85 31.32
C GLY A 112 -0.81 -7.12 31.22
N GLU A 113 -0.36 -6.54 32.35
CA GLU A 113 0.86 -5.71 32.40
C GLU A 113 2.18 -6.49 32.15
N GLY A 114 2.13 -7.83 32.11
CA GLY A 114 3.31 -8.68 31.91
C GLY A 114 3.74 -8.89 30.46
N ALA A 115 2.92 -8.53 29.48
CA ALA A 115 3.21 -8.73 28.06
C ALA A 115 3.89 -7.49 27.49
N VAL A 116 5.22 -7.40 27.59
CA VAL A 116 5.99 -6.31 26.97
C VAL A 116 6.13 -6.59 25.46
N PRO A 117 5.61 -5.72 24.58
CA PRO A 117 5.79 -5.86 23.14
C PRO A 117 7.25 -5.68 22.72
N ASP A 118 7.70 -6.52 21.78
CA ASP A 118 9.02 -6.43 21.16
C ASP A 118 9.01 -5.47 19.96
N VAL A 119 7.83 -5.29 19.34
CA VAL A 119 7.62 -4.46 18.15
C VAL A 119 6.38 -3.59 18.33
N VAL A 120 6.49 -2.33 17.95
CA VAL A 120 5.37 -1.41 17.79
C VAL A 120 5.06 -1.28 16.30
N VAL A 121 3.82 -1.57 15.90
CA VAL A 121 3.35 -1.50 14.51
C VAL A 121 2.33 -0.37 14.39
N LEU A 122 2.62 0.64 13.56
CA LEU A 122 1.69 1.72 13.22
C LEU A 122 1.05 1.42 11.87
N GLY A 123 -0.27 1.36 11.85
CA GLY A 123 -1.08 1.29 10.63
C GLY A 123 -1.74 2.64 10.32
N GLY A 124 -3.01 2.63 9.85
CA GLY A 124 -3.75 3.85 9.52
C GLY A 124 -4.19 4.62 10.76
N ALA A 125 -4.10 5.96 10.66
CA ALA A 125 -4.54 6.86 11.73
C ALA A 125 -6.06 6.88 11.89
N GLY A 126 -6.52 7.43 13.02
CA GLY A 126 -7.91 7.60 13.39
C GLY A 126 -8.09 7.43 14.90
N ALA A 127 -9.23 6.90 15.32
CA ALA A 127 -9.60 6.82 16.74
C ALA A 127 -8.60 6.04 17.63
N ALA A 128 -7.83 5.10 17.06
CA ALA A 128 -6.80 4.36 17.79
C ALA A 128 -5.55 5.20 18.11
N PHE A 129 -5.32 6.33 17.43
CA PHE A 129 -4.15 7.19 17.60
C PHE A 129 -4.34 8.21 18.73
N THR A 130 -4.67 7.71 19.91
CA THR A 130 -4.81 8.55 21.10
C THR A 130 -3.45 8.95 21.66
N TYR A 131 -3.41 10.03 22.47
CA TYR A 131 -2.20 10.40 23.21
C TYR A 131 -1.67 9.22 24.06
N ALA A 132 -2.56 8.50 24.74
CA ALA A 132 -2.18 7.36 25.57
C ALA A 132 -1.53 6.24 24.75
N ALA A 133 -2.09 5.88 23.59
CA ALA A 133 -1.54 4.86 22.71
C ALA A 133 -0.17 5.26 22.15
N LEU A 134 -0.05 6.50 21.65
CA LEU A 134 1.21 7.01 21.10
C LEU A 134 2.30 7.16 22.18
N ASN A 135 1.92 7.58 23.40
CA ASN A 135 2.86 7.66 24.52
C ASN A 135 3.31 6.28 24.99
N ARG A 136 2.42 5.28 24.98
CA ARG A 136 2.79 3.86 25.22
C ARG A 136 3.79 3.39 24.15
N ALA A 137 3.50 3.65 22.87
CA ALA A 137 4.43 3.33 21.78
C ALA A 137 5.81 3.97 21.99
N PHE A 138 5.84 5.26 22.33
CA PHE A 138 7.07 5.99 22.62
C PHE A 138 7.88 5.33 23.75
N HIS A 139 7.24 4.98 24.89
CA HIS A 139 7.92 4.32 25.99
C HIS A 139 8.50 2.96 25.58
N LEU A 140 7.75 2.16 24.82
CA LEU A 140 8.22 0.86 24.33
C LEU A 140 9.43 1.01 23.41
N VAL A 141 9.41 1.96 22.46
CA VAL A 141 10.55 2.25 21.58
C VAL A 141 11.76 2.73 22.39
N GLN A 142 11.56 3.55 23.41
CA GLN A 142 12.64 3.95 24.34
C GLN A 142 13.22 2.76 25.11
N GLN A 143 12.46 1.70 25.33
CA GLN A 143 12.88 0.45 26.00
C GLN A 143 13.50 -0.56 25.00
N GLY A 144 13.60 -0.22 23.72
CA GLY A 144 14.23 -1.03 22.68
C GLY A 144 13.28 -1.79 21.76
N ALA A 145 11.96 -1.58 21.86
CA ALA A 145 11.04 -2.14 20.89
C ALA A 145 11.30 -1.57 19.49
N VAL A 146 11.24 -2.42 18.48
CA VAL A 146 11.38 -2.01 17.07
C VAL A 146 10.14 -1.25 16.63
N LEU A 147 10.34 -0.13 15.92
CA LEU A 147 9.25 0.65 15.33
C LEU A 147 9.06 0.25 13.87
N VAL A 148 7.88 -0.24 13.53
CA VAL A 148 7.44 -0.61 12.17
C VAL A 148 6.24 0.23 11.80
N ALA A 149 6.20 0.74 10.57
CA ALA A 149 5.06 1.47 10.04
C ALA A 149 4.59 0.84 8.72
N MET A 150 3.28 0.68 8.58
CA MET A 150 2.69 0.15 7.36
C MET A 150 2.84 1.11 6.19
N HIS A 151 2.86 2.42 6.44
CA HIS A 151 3.11 3.48 5.45
C HIS A 151 3.52 4.78 6.14
N ARG A 152 3.88 5.80 5.32
CA ARG A 152 4.27 7.16 5.78
C ARG A 152 3.34 8.25 5.26
N ASN A 153 2.14 7.93 4.81
CA ASN A 153 1.20 8.93 4.31
C ASN A 153 0.91 9.97 5.40
N LEU A 154 1.08 11.25 5.06
CA LEU A 154 0.85 12.36 6.01
C LEU A 154 -0.62 12.66 6.20
N TYR A 155 -1.41 12.44 5.15
CA TYR A 155 -2.84 12.69 5.11
C TYR A 155 -3.52 11.79 4.07
N TRP A 156 -4.80 11.64 4.18
CA TRP A 156 -5.64 10.94 3.20
C TRP A 156 -6.92 11.75 2.94
N ARG A 157 -7.58 11.47 1.82
CA ARG A 157 -8.81 12.17 1.43
C ARG A 157 -10.01 11.47 2.02
N THR A 158 -10.86 12.28 2.67
CA THR A 158 -12.19 11.89 3.16
C THR A 158 -13.28 12.64 2.41
N ALA A 159 -14.54 12.34 2.69
CA ALA A 159 -15.68 13.09 2.16
C ALA A 159 -15.68 14.57 2.62
N ASP A 160 -15.15 14.81 3.82
CA ASP A 160 -15.14 16.13 4.46
C ASP A 160 -13.86 16.94 4.17
N GLY A 161 -12.87 16.34 3.48
CA GLY A 161 -11.62 17.02 3.14
C GLY A 161 -10.38 16.15 3.26
N LEU A 162 -9.32 16.69 3.87
CA LEU A 162 -8.06 15.98 4.14
C LEU A 162 -7.91 15.76 5.64
N ASP A 163 -7.77 14.52 6.06
CA ASP A 163 -7.49 14.13 7.42
C ASP A 163 -6.03 13.70 7.57
N LEU A 164 -5.46 13.93 8.76
CA LEU A 164 -4.12 13.44 9.09
C LEU A 164 -4.08 11.91 9.06
N ASP A 165 -3.01 11.37 8.49
CA ASP A 165 -2.73 9.94 8.53
C ASP A 165 -1.52 9.62 9.42
N SER A 166 -1.22 8.34 9.59
CA SER A 166 -0.21 7.83 10.53
C SER A 166 1.18 8.43 10.34
N GLY A 167 1.56 8.80 9.11
CA GLY A 167 2.85 9.44 8.83
C GLY A 167 3.06 10.74 9.59
N ALA A 168 2.00 11.52 9.84
CA ALA A 168 2.09 12.74 10.62
C ALA A 168 2.46 12.47 12.09
N PHE A 169 1.92 11.41 12.68
CA PHE A 169 2.22 10.96 14.04
C PHE A 169 3.56 10.24 14.11
N LEU A 170 3.87 9.44 13.08
CA LEU A 170 5.13 8.72 12.95
C LEU A 170 6.33 9.66 12.98
N LEU A 171 6.29 10.77 12.24
CA LEU A 171 7.35 11.79 12.24
C LEU A 171 7.64 12.31 13.64
N GLY A 172 6.60 12.60 14.43
CA GLY A 172 6.73 13.06 15.82
C GLY A 172 7.37 11.98 16.71
N LEU A 173 6.92 10.73 16.56
CA LEU A 173 7.41 9.59 17.34
C LEU A 173 8.87 9.28 17.03
N GLU A 174 9.24 9.21 15.74
CA GLU A 174 10.63 9.00 15.30
C GLU A 174 11.56 10.10 15.84
N ARG A 175 11.13 11.35 15.74
CA ARG A 175 11.91 12.49 16.20
C ARG A 175 12.13 12.46 17.71
N ALA A 176 11.06 12.16 18.47
CA ALA A 176 11.10 12.08 19.93
C ALA A 176 11.95 10.89 20.41
N ALA A 177 11.78 9.72 19.79
CA ALA A 177 12.50 8.50 20.13
C ALA A 177 13.92 8.44 19.54
N ARG A 178 14.28 9.34 18.64
CA ARG A 178 15.57 9.35 17.89
C ARG A 178 15.81 8.01 17.17
N THR A 179 14.79 7.49 16.53
CA THR A 179 14.82 6.25 15.75
C THR A 179 14.12 6.47 14.42
N GLU A 180 14.35 5.58 13.48
CA GLU A 180 13.60 5.52 12.22
C GLU A 180 12.76 4.25 12.20
N ALA A 181 11.55 4.36 11.73
CA ALA A 181 10.68 3.21 11.55
C ALA A 181 11.06 2.42 10.30
N VAL A 182 10.95 1.11 10.38
CA VAL A 182 10.94 0.26 9.19
C VAL A 182 9.59 0.43 8.50
N VAL A 183 9.58 0.96 7.28
CA VAL A 183 8.36 1.12 6.48
C VAL A 183 8.21 -0.07 5.55
N THR A 184 7.03 -0.67 5.55
CA THR A 184 6.74 -1.90 4.80
C THR A 184 5.83 -1.70 3.60
N GLY A 185 5.00 -0.66 3.57
CA GLY A 185 4.17 -0.29 2.42
C GLY A 185 4.89 0.60 1.41
N LYS A 186 4.22 0.98 0.33
CA LYS A 186 4.74 1.93 -0.66
C LYS A 186 5.15 3.25 0.05
N PRO A 187 6.29 3.85 -0.29
CA PRO A 187 7.22 3.58 -1.39
C PRO A 187 8.38 2.62 -1.06
N SER A 188 8.28 1.78 -0.02
CA SER A 188 9.42 0.95 0.41
C SER A 188 9.80 -0.11 -0.62
N GLY A 189 11.12 -0.36 -0.76
CA GLY A 189 11.62 -1.43 -1.62
C GLY A 189 11.13 -2.81 -1.21
N ALA A 190 10.88 -3.03 0.09
CA ALA A 190 10.32 -4.28 0.58
C ALA A 190 8.92 -4.55 0.00
N PHE A 191 8.12 -3.49 -0.20
CA PHE A 191 6.79 -3.62 -0.80
C PHE A 191 6.87 -4.06 -2.27
N PHE A 192 7.70 -3.38 -3.08
CA PHE A 192 7.85 -3.73 -4.50
C PHE A 192 8.50 -5.10 -4.68
N ALA A 193 9.49 -5.45 -3.84
CA ALA A 193 10.07 -6.79 -3.86
C ALA A 193 9.03 -7.88 -3.53
N ALA A 194 8.16 -7.63 -2.54
CA ALA A 194 7.07 -8.55 -2.21
C ALA A 194 6.04 -8.66 -3.35
N ALA A 195 5.71 -7.55 -4.02
CA ALA A 195 4.79 -7.53 -5.15
C ALA A 195 5.34 -8.30 -6.37
N LEU A 196 6.61 -8.10 -6.69
CA LEU A 196 7.29 -8.84 -7.77
C LEU A 196 7.38 -10.34 -7.44
N ALA A 197 7.74 -10.68 -6.21
CA ALA A 197 7.80 -12.09 -5.76
C ALA A 197 6.41 -12.76 -5.79
N HIS A 198 5.36 -12.04 -5.44
CA HIS A 198 3.98 -12.52 -5.50
C HIS A 198 3.56 -12.93 -6.91
N LEU A 199 3.99 -12.17 -7.93
CA LEU A 199 3.72 -12.47 -9.34
C LEU A 199 4.79 -13.36 -10.00
N GLY A 200 5.93 -13.60 -9.35
CA GLY A 200 7.10 -14.23 -9.99
C GLY A 200 7.62 -13.38 -11.16
N ALA A 201 7.52 -12.06 -11.07
CA ALA A 201 7.76 -11.14 -12.19
C ALA A 201 9.16 -10.52 -12.14
N ASP A 202 9.72 -10.26 -13.34
CA ASP A 202 10.95 -9.50 -13.53
C ASP A 202 10.61 -7.99 -13.47
N PRO A 203 11.30 -7.19 -12.63
CA PRO A 203 11.06 -5.75 -12.55
C PRO A 203 11.17 -5.05 -13.90
N ALA A 204 12.17 -5.38 -14.74
CA ALA A 204 12.37 -4.78 -16.04
C ALA A 204 11.22 -5.03 -17.05
N ARG A 205 10.37 -6.01 -16.76
CA ARG A 205 9.20 -6.39 -17.55
C ARG A 205 7.88 -6.14 -16.83
N THR A 206 7.90 -5.35 -15.77
CA THR A 206 6.72 -5.02 -14.96
C THR A 206 6.35 -3.56 -15.10
N LEU A 207 5.06 -3.26 -15.20
CA LEU A 207 4.52 -1.91 -15.05
C LEU A 207 4.01 -1.70 -13.62
N MET A 208 4.18 -0.50 -13.09
CA MET A 208 3.42 0.02 -11.95
C MET A 208 2.51 1.15 -12.44
N VAL A 209 1.21 0.98 -12.28
CA VAL A 209 0.20 1.99 -12.61
C VAL A 209 -0.28 2.63 -11.32
N GLY A 210 -0.06 3.94 -11.17
CA GLY A 210 -0.41 4.69 -9.96
C GLY A 210 -0.84 6.11 -10.24
N ASP A 211 -1.51 6.73 -9.27
CA ASP A 211 -1.96 8.12 -9.29
C ASP A 211 -1.06 9.06 -8.46
N ASP A 212 -0.17 8.48 -7.66
CA ASP A 212 0.79 9.20 -6.82
C ASP A 212 2.19 9.09 -7.45
N ILE A 213 2.70 10.22 -7.96
CA ILE A 213 3.99 10.24 -8.66
C ILE A 213 5.15 9.76 -7.79
N GLU A 214 5.17 10.11 -6.50
CA GLU A 214 6.28 9.78 -5.59
C GLU A 214 6.18 8.34 -5.07
N THR A 215 5.02 7.96 -4.53
CA THR A 215 4.89 6.70 -3.80
C THR A 215 4.63 5.49 -4.68
N ASP A 216 4.09 5.70 -5.88
CA ASP A 216 3.80 4.64 -6.83
C ASP A 216 4.83 4.62 -7.96
N VAL A 217 4.94 5.73 -8.70
CA VAL A 217 5.61 5.79 -9.99
C VAL A 217 7.13 5.85 -9.82
N LEU A 218 7.65 6.94 -9.23
CA LEU A 218 9.09 7.12 -9.05
C LEU A 218 9.67 6.07 -8.09
N ALA A 219 8.91 5.68 -7.06
CA ALA A 219 9.32 4.61 -6.16
C ALA A 219 9.47 3.27 -6.90
N ALA A 220 8.54 2.91 -7.78
CA ALA A 220 8.64 1.70 -8.60
C ALA A 220 9.85 1.76 -9.55
N GLN A 221 10.09 2.91 -10.19
CA GLN A 221 11.24 3.13 -11.07
C GLN A 221 12.57 2.92 -10.36
N HIS A 222 12.71 3.35 -9.09
CA HIS A 222 13.90 3.08 -8.28
C HIS A 222 14.17 1.57 -8.09
N HIS A 223 13.17 0.72 -8.33
CA HIS A 223 13.29 -0.74 -8.27
C HIS A 223 13.30 -1.41 -9.65
N GLY A 224 13.52 -0.62 -10.71
CA GLY A 224 13.63 -1.13 -12.09
C GLY A 224 12.28 -1.46 -12.74
N ILE A 225 11.17 -1.05 -12.15
CA ILE A 225 9.81 -1.24 -12.66
C ILE A 225 9.43 -0.02 -13.51
N THR A 226 8.80 -0.23 -14.65
CA THR A 226 8.32 0.87 -15.50
C THR A 226 7.15 1.59 -14.84
N GLY A 227 7.26 2.90 -14.63
CA GLY A 227 6.27 3.72 -13.93
C GLY A 227 5.28 4.39 -14.86
N VAL A 228 3.98 4.14 -14.65
CA VAL A 228 2.88 4.76 -15.41
C VAL A 228 2.05 5.62 -14.47
N LEU A 229 2.00 6.92 -14.73
CA LEU A 229 1.19 7.88 -13.99
C LEU A 229 -0.16 8.06 -14.67
N VAL A 230 -1.25 7.82 -13.94
CA VAL A 230 -2.61 8.16 -14.39
C VAL A 230 -3.01 9.57 -13.93
N ARG A 231 -3.79 10.30 -14.75
CA ARG A 231 -4.27 11.67 -14.43
C ARG A 231 -5.59 11.66 -13.64
N THR A 232 -5.79 10.62 -12.84
CA THR A 232 -6.95 10.46 -11.95
C THR A 232 -6.53 10.54 -10.49
N GLY A 233 -7.45 10.42 -9.56
CA GLY A 233 -7.17 10.31 -8.13
C GLY A 233 -6.43 11.51 -7.53
N LYS A 234 -5.24 11.28 -7.00
CA LYS A 234 -4.37 12.29 -6.37
C LYS A 234 -3.57 13.12 -7.37
N TYR A 235 -3.56 12.77 -8.66
CA TYR A 235 -2.79 13.49 -9.67
C TYR A 235 -3.06 15.00 -9.60
N ARG A 236 -1.98 15.78 -9.61
CA ARG A 236 -1.99 17.25 -9.74
C ARG A 236 -0.87 17.67 -10.67
N PRO A 237 -1.15 18.53 -11.67
CA PRO A 237 -0.11 19.04 -12.59
C PRO A 237 1.08 19.67 -11.86
N GLU A 238 0.80 20.39 -10.76
CA GLU A 238 1.83 21.08 -9.96
C GLU A 238 2.76 20.07 -9.24
N THR A 239 2.19 19.01 -8.67
CA THR A 239 2.97 17.94 -8.02
C THR A 239 3.81 17.19 -9.05
N HIS A 240 3.22 16.88 -10.21
CA HIS A 240 3.95 16.25 -11.31
C HIS A 240 5.11 17.12 -11.79
N ALA A 241 4.89 18.43 -11.96
CA ALA A 241 5.93 19.35 -12.43
C ALA A 241 7.04 19.60 -11.40
N ALA A 242 6.74 19.42 -10.10
CA ALA A 242 7.70 19.62 -8.99
C ALA A 242 8.45 18.35 -8.58
N ALA A 243 8.09 17.19 -9.13
CA ALA A 243 8.70 15.92 -8.77
C ALA A 243 10.17 15.83 -9.21
N GLU A 244 11.01 15.15 -8.44
CA GLU A 244 12.44 14.95 -8.72
C GLU A 244 12.69 13.81 -9.73
N GLY A 245 11.75 13.58 -10.66
CA GLY A 245 11.84 12.56 -11.70
C GLY A 245 10.67 12.68 -12.67
N ALA A 246 10.66 11.83 -13.69
CA ALA A 246 9.59 11.78 -14.66
C ALA A 246 9.04 10.35 -14.79
N PRO A 247 7.72 10.17 -14.93
CA PRO A 247 7.13 8.89 -15.27
C PRO A 247 7.63 8.38 -16.62
N ASP A 248 7.75 7.08 -16.81
CA ASP A 248 8.03 6.51 -18.13
C ASP A 248 6.86 6.75 -19.08
N HIS A 249 5.63 6.70 -18.55
CA HIS A 249 4.41 6.99 -19.28
C HIS A 249 3.44 7.82 -18.44
N VAL A 250 2.64 8.64 -19.11
CA VAL A 250 1.52 9.36 -18.51
C VAL A 250 0.29 9.11 -19.38
N VAL A 251 -0.78 8.63 -18.78
CA VAL A 251 -2.05 8.34 -19.43
C VAL A 251 -3.20 9.06 -18.72
N ASP A 252 -4.35 9.20 -19.37
CA ASP A 252 -5.45 9.94 -18.77
C ASP A 252 -6.12 9.12 -17.65
N SER A 253 -6.24 7.80 -17.82
CA SER A 253 -6.82 6.90 -16.82
C SER A 253 -6.31 5.46 -16.98
N PHE A 254 -6.74 4.58 -16.08
CA PHE A 254 -6.47 3.14 -16.19
C PHE A 254 -7.08 2.52 -17.46
N ALA A 255 -8.15 3.12 -18.00
CA ALA A 255 -8.77 2.67 -19.25
C ALA A 255 -7.81 2.65 -20.45
N ASP A 256 -6.72 3.42 -20.41
CA ASP A 256 -5.73 3.51 -21.47
C ASP A 256 -4.66 2.39 -21.42
N ILE A 257 -4.59 1.64 -20.31
CA ILE A 257 -3.55 0.62 -20.12
C ILE A 257 -3.59 -0.50 -21.15
N PRO A 258 -4.75 -1.06 -21.52
CA PRO A 258 -4.80 -2.06 -22.60
C PRO A 258 -4.19 -1.57 -23.93
N ALA A 259 -4.43 -0.32 -24.28
CA ALA A 259 -3.85 0.29 -25.49
C ALA A 259 -2.33 0.48 -25.35
N LEU A 260 -1.85 0.91 -24.18
CA LEU A 260 -0.41 1.04 -23.89
C LEU A 260 0.32 -0.31 -24.02
N LEU A 261 -0.36 -1.43 -23.73
CA LEU A 261 0.16 -2.79 -23.82
C LEU A 261 -0.08 -3.46 -25.19
N ASP A 262 -0.57 -2.72 -26.19
CA ASP A 262 -0.93 -3.24 -27.52
C ASP A 262 -2.02 -4.38 -27.46
N LEU A 263 -2.88 -4.36 -26.46
CA LEU A 263 -3.97 -5.34 -26.29
C LEU A 263 -5.26 -4.93 -27.02
N SER A 264 -5.29 -3.76 -27.65
CA SER A 264 -6.49 -3.19 -28.33
C SER A 264 -6.65 -3.76 -29.75
N GLY A 265 -6.77 -5.10 -29.92
CA GLY A 265 -6.80 -5.69 -31.26
C GLY A 265 -7.04 -7.20 -31.32
N SER A 266 -7.76 -7.77 -30.39
CA SER A 266 -8.11 -9.20 -30.46
C SER A 266 -9.60 -9.39 -30.46
#